data_f3460c7c7508698c8a7053e2da4fe417
#
_entry.id   f3460c7c7508698c8a7053e2da4fe417
#
_cell.length_a   1.000
_cell.length_b   1.000
_cell.length_c   1.000
_cell.angle_alpha   90.00
_cell.angle_beta   90.00
_cell.angle_gamma   90.00
#
_symmetry.space_group_name_H-M   'P 1'
#
loop_
_entity.id
_entity.type
_entity.pdbx_description
1 polymer ?
#
loop_
_entity_poly.entity_id
_entity_poly.type
_entity_poly.pdbx_seq_one_letter_code
_entity_poly.pdbx_strand_id
1 'polypeptide(L)'
;MNRHERLLEELKAYVAADAAEETHRRAMVGLLASTDAFSRAHFMPGHFTASCYIVDGQGRLLLHHHRRLDRWLQMGGHVERDETPSLAALREVAEESGLADLHFPGGAGAETGIFDLDIHAIPAGKGEPDHHHFDVRYVARTRTPDAIAIDRAESNELAWVSLDRAAELMPGPESHRVIRKIRERSPF
;
A
#
# COMPACT_ATOMS: atom_id res chain seq x y z
N MET A 1 22.29 2.43 6.71
CA MET A 1 21.50 1.41 5.94
C MET A 1 20.70 2.17 4.89
N ASN A 2 20.92 1.85 3.63
CA ASN A 2 20.16 2.45 2.52
C ASN A 2 18.77 1.79 2.37
N ARG A 3 17.90 2.35 1.50
CA ARG A 3 16.51 1.85 1.35
C ARG A 3 16.42 0.41 0.83
N HIS A 4 17.37 -0.04 -0.02
CA HIS A 4 17.42 -1.43 -0.50
C HIS A 4 17.77 -2.39 0.64
N GLU A 5 18.79 -2.08 1.42
CA GLU A 5 19.20 -2.88 2.57
C GLU A 5 18.07 -2.97 3.61
N ARG A 6 17.42 -1.83 3.88
CA ARG A 6 16.31 -1.78 4.83
C ARG A 6 15.13 -2.64 4.37
N LEU A 7 14.65 -2.46 3.14
CA LEU A 7 13.55 -3.27 2.61
C LEU A 7 13.91 -4.76 2.53
N LEU A 8 15.16 -5.09 2.21
CA LEU A 8 15.62 -6.49 2.20
C LEU A 8 15.51 -7.13 3.59
N GLU A 9 15.94 -6.43 4.64
CA GLU A 9 15.83 -6.94 6.02
C GLU A 9 14.36 -7.06 6.46
N GLU A 10 13.52 -6.09 6.12
CA GLU A 10 12.08 -6.14 6.38
C GLU A 10 11.41 -7.33 5.66
N LEU A 11 11.73 -7.56 4.37
CA LEU A 11 11.20 -8.69 3.61
C LEU A 11 11.70 -10.05 4.12
N LYS A 12 12.95 -10.15 4.60
CA LYS A 12 13.48 -11.38 5.21
C LYS A 12 12.78 -11.70 6.53
N ALA A 13 12.47 -10.68 7.34
CA ALA A 13 11.77 -10.83 8.61
C ALA A 13 10.25 -11.05 8.44
N TYR A 14 9.71 -10.74 7.28
CA TYR A 14 8.28 -10.81 7.01
C TYR A 14 7.79 -12.25 6.92
N VAL A 15 6.69 -12.54 7.63
CA VAL A 15 5.99 -13.84 7.60
C VAL A 15 4.73 -13.70 6.77
N ALA A 16 4.72 -14.32 5.59
CA ALA A 16 3.59 -14.33 4.69
C ALA A 16 2.37 -15.08 5.28
N ALA A 17 1.18 -14.59 5.03
CA ALA A 17 -0.05 -15.19 5.53
C ALA A 17 -0.52 -16.40 4.72
N ASP A 18 -0.05 -16.50 3.46
CA ASP A 18 -0.40 -17.61 2.56
C ASP A 18 0.69 -17.83 1.49
N ALA A 19 0.52 -18.89 0.68
CA ALA A 19 1.48 -19.27 -0.35
C ALA A 19 1.60 -18.25 -1.50
N ALA A 20 0.52 -17.52 -1.79
CA ALA A 20 0.53 -16.48 -2.82
C ALA A 20 1.39 -15.29 -2.35
N GLU A 21 1.18 -14.84 -1.13
CA GLU A 21 1.97 -13.77 -0.53
C GLU A 21 3.45 -14.16 -0.36
N GLU A 22 3.74 -15.42 0.00
CA GLU A 22 5.12 -15.92 0.05
C GLU A 22 5.79 -15.89 -1.32
N THR A 23 5.05 -16.17 -2.39
CA THR A 23 5.54 -16.04 -3.76
C THR A 23 5.88 -14.59 -4.08
N HIS A 24 5.03 -13.64 -3.70
CA HIS A 24 5.29 -12.21 -3.85
C HIS A 24 6.53 -11.79 -3.05
N ARG A 25 6.65 -12.23 -1.81
CA ARG A 25 7.82 -11.94 -0.97
C ARG A 25 9.13 -12.36 -1.62
N ARG A 26 9.19 -13.59 -2.17
CA ARG A 26 10.39 -14.09 -2.85
C ARG A 26 10.72 -13.30 -4.11
N ALA A 27 9.71 -12.96 -4.90
CA ALA A 27 9.90 -12.14 -6.10
C ALA A 27 10.41 -10.74 -5.75
N MET A 28 9.89 -10.11 -4.69
CA MET A 28 10.34 -8.81 -4.18
C MET A 28 11.80 -8.85 -3.70
N VAL A 29 12.20 -9.91 -2.99
CA VAL A 29 13.61 -10.12 -2.61
C VAL A 29 14.49 -10.24 -3.86
N GLY A 30 14.03 -10.94 -4.89
CA GLY A 30 14.73 -11.04 -6.17
C GLY A 30 14.88 -9.71 -6.89
N LEU A 31 13.83 -8.88 -6.89
CA LEU A 31 13.83 -7.55 -7.53
C LEU A 31 14.86 -6.60 -6.89
N LEU A 32 15.11 -6.70 -5.58
CA LEU A 32 16.09 -5.88 -4.88
C LEU A 32 17.56 -6.13 -5.32
N ALA A 33 17.83 -7.15 -6.13
CA ALA A 33 19.14 -7.32 -6.78
C ALA A 33 19.38 -6.23 -7.85
N SER A 34 18.33 -5.60 -8.38
CA SER A 34 18.43 -4.45 -9.30
C SER A 34 18.63 -3.16 -8.53
N THR A 35 19.60 -2.34 -8.93
CA THR A 35 19.81 -0.99 -8.39
C THR A 35 18.65 -0.04 -8.72
N ASP A 36 17.90 -0.35 -9.79
CA ASP A 36 16.81 0.46 -10.31
C ASP A 36 15.41 -0.02 -9.87
N ALA A 37 15.35 -0.97 -8.91
CA ALA A 37 14.12 -1.59 -8.41
C ALA A 37 13.03 -0.58 -7.97
N PHE A 38 13.40 0.63 -7.58
CA PHE A 38 12.48 1.71 -7.22
C PHE A 38 12.25 2.74 -8.35
N SER A 39 12.91 2.56 -9.48
CA SER A 39 12.75 3.50 -10.60
C SER A 39 11.46 3.22 -11.34
N ARG A 40 10.62 4.23 -11.50
CA ARG A 40 9.41 4.15 -12.33
C ARG A 40 9.69 3.67 -13.76
N ALA A 41 10.90 3.91 -14.26
CA ALA A 41 11.33 3.47 -15.60
C ALA A 41 11.83 2.02 -15.63
N HIS A 42 11.88 1.32 -14.51
CA HIS A 42 12.25 -0.10 -14.45
C HIS A 42 11.02 -0.97 -14.76
N PHE A 43 10.78 -1.21 -16.04
CA PHE A 43 9.59 -1.94 -16.52
C PHE A 43 9.75 -3.47 -16.53
N MET A 44 10.97 -4.02 -16.48
CA MET A 44 11.18 -5.46 -16.55
C MET A 44 11.97 -5.97 -15.32
N PRO A 45 11.33 -6.73 -14.43
CA PRO A 45 9.93 -7.17 -14.47
C PRO A 45 8.91 -6.12 -13.99
N GLY A 46 9.36 -5.01 -13.44
CA GLY A 46 8.57 -3.94 -12.83
C GLY A 46 9.33 -3.24 -11.72
N HIS A 47 8.67 -2.43 -10.93
CA HIS A 47 9.30 -1.63 -9.88
C HIS A 47 8.46 -1.61 -8.60
N PHE A 48 9.10 -1.22 -7.49
CA PHE A 48 8.41 -1.10 -6.21
C PHE A 48 7.45 0.10 -6.19
N THR A 49 6.27 -0.17 -5.63
CA THR A 49 5.28 0.82 -5.19
C THR A 49 5.00 0.62 -3.71
N ALA A 50 4.29 1.56 -3.12
CA ALA A 50 3.88 1.47 -1.73
C ALA A 50 2.46 1.97 -1.55
N SER A 51 1.66 1.26 -0.76
CA SER A 51 0.30 1.66 -0.45
C SER A 51 -0.04 1.49 1.04
N CYS A 52 -1.09 2.14 1.49
CA CYS A 52 -1.49 2.11 2.88
C CYS A 52 -3.01 2.00 3.03
N TYR A 53 -3.42 1.08 3.90
CA TYR A 53 -4.79 0.98 4.40
C TYR A 53 -4.93 1.84 5.66
N ILE A 54 -5.85 2.79 5.66
CA ILE A 54 -6.07 3.67 6.81
C ILE A 54 -7.27 3.19 7.60
N VAL A 55 -7.06 3.00 8.90
CA VAL A 55 -8.12 2.57 9.83
C VAL A 55 -8.39 3.70 10.83
N ASP A 56 -9.66 4.01 11.05
CA ASP A 56 -10.06 4.97 12.07
C ASP A 56 -10.28 4.30 13.45
N GLY A 57 -10.62 5.12 14.45
CA GLY A 57 -10.91 4.65 15.81
C GLY A 57 -12.16 3.78 15.95
N GLN A 58 -12.98 3.66 14.89
CA GLN A 58 -14.16 2.78 14.83
C GLN A 58 -13.89 1.49 14.05
N GLY A 59 -12.67 1.28 13.56
CA GLY A 59 -12.29 0.10 12.77
C GLY A 59 -12.79 0.16 11.32
N ARG A 60 -13.14 1.35 10.80
CA ARG A 60 -13.50 1.55 9.40
C ARG A 60 -12.26 1.77 8.56
N LEU A 61 -12.30 1.34 7.29
CA LEU A 61 -11.27 1.60 6.29
C LEU A 61 -11.60 2.85 5.47
N LEU A 62 -10.59 3.68 5.22
CA LEU A 62 -10.69 4.72 4.21
C LEU A 62 -10.34 4.13 2.85
N LEU A 63 -11.25 4.24 1.91
CA LEU A 63 -11.06 3.89 0.51
C LEU A 63 -11.29 5.11 -0.38
N HIS A 64 -10.63 5.12 -1.54
CA HIS A 64 -10.94 6.08 -2.59
C HIS A 64 -11.49 5.38 -3.83
N HIS A 65 -12.46 6.02 -4.49
CA HIS A 65 -12.91 5.61 -5.81
C HIS A 65 -11.97 6.22 -6.84
N HIS A 66 -10.99 5.42 -7.30
CA HIS A 66 -9.93 5.89 -8.18
C HIS A 66 -10.50 6.28 -9.54
N ARG A 67 -10.33 7.56 -9.91
CA ARG A 67 -10.98 8.18 -11.07
C ARG A 67 -10.70 7.48 -12.39
N ARG A 68 -9.44 7.07 -12.64
CA ARG A 68 -9.04 6.46 -13.90
C ARG A 68 -9.37 4.98 -13.99
N LEU A 69 -9.27 4.25 -12.87
CA LEU A 69 -9.51 2.82 -12.82
C LEU A 69 -10.98 2.47 -12.59
N ASP A 70 -11.80 3.47 -12.23
CA ASP A 70 -13.24 3.35 -11.95
C ASP A 70 -13.56 2.23 -10.95
N ARG A 71 -12.77 2.16 -9.87
CA ARG A 71 -12.93 1.18 -8.80
C ARG A 71 -12.41 1.69 -7.46
N TRP A 72 -12.89 1.08 -6.40
CA TRP A 72 -12.45 1.36 -5.04
C TRP A 72 -11.11 0.70 -4.74
N LEU A 73 -10.19 1.46 -4.14
CA LEU A 73 -8.83 1.03 -3.80
C LEU A 73 -8.37 1.67 -2.49
N GLN A 74 -7.29 1.12 -1.93
CA GLN A 74 -6.44 1.83 -0.97
C GLN A 74 -5.62 2.90 -1.69
N MET A 75 -5.14 3.89 -0.94
CA MET A 75 -4.24 4.94 -1.44
C MET A 75 -2.81 4.44 -1.56
N GLY A 76 -2.07 4.94 -2.55
CA GLY A 76 -0.68 4.56 -2.76
C GLY A 76 -0.15 4.89 -4.14
N GLY A 77 1.18 4.83 -4.28
CA GLY A 77 1.85 5.18 -5.53
C GLY A 77 3.32 4.80 -5.56
N HIS A 78 4.10 5.56 -6.34
CA HIS A 78 5.51 5.27 -6.55
C HIS A 78 6.37 5.70 -5.37
N VAL A 79 7.45 4.96 -5.13
CA VAL A 79 8.48 5.31 -4.14
C VAL A 79 9.44 6.31 -4.79
N GLU A 80 9.43 7.56 -4.33
CA GLU A 80 10.27 8.61 -4.88
C GLU A 80 11.75 8.44 -4.47
N ARG A 81 12.61 9.30 -5.06
CA ARG A 81 14.02 9.32 -4.72
C ARG A 81 14.17 9.62 -3.22
N ASP A 82 15.05 8.86 -2.57
CA ASP A 82 15.41 9.01 -1.16
C ASP A 82 14.30 8.70 -0.14
N GLU A 83 13.17 8.14 -0.59
CA GLU A 83 12.12 7.60 0.28
C GLU A 83 12.31 6.11 0.57
N THR A 84 11.80 5.68 1.73
CA THR A 84 11.48 4.27 1.99
C THR A 84 10.03 3.98 1.55
N PRO A 85 9.66 2.72 1.25
CA PRO A 85 8.28 2.39 0.93
C PRO A 85 7.26 2.85 1.99
N SER A 86 7.61 2.77 3.27
CA SER A 86 6.73 3.24 4.34
C SER A 86 6.49 4.75 4.34
N LEU A 87 7.50 5.55 4.01
CA LEU A 87 7.36 7.01 3.88
C LEU A 87 6.55 7.37 2.63
N ALA A 88 6.82 6.70 1.50
CA ALA A 88 6.05 6.88 0.28
C ALA A 88 4.56 6.58 0.51
N ALA A 89 4.24 5.46 1.18
CA ALA A 89 2.85 5.10 1.50
C ALA A 89 2.13 6.18 2.32
N LEU A 90 2.78 6.79 3.31
CA LEU A 90 2.20 7.89 4.10
C LEU A 90 2.05 9.18 3.30
N ARG A 91 3.03 9.52 2.45
CA ARG A 91 2.96 10.70 1.56
C ARG A 91 1.78 10.58 0.61
N GLU A 92 1.63 9.45 -0.07
CA GLU A 92 0.51 9.20 -0.99
C GLU A 92 -0.84 9.33 -0.27
N VAL A 93 -0.98 8.75 0.93
CA VAL A 93 -2.21 8.94 1.72
C VAL A 93 -2.47 10.42 2.01
N ALA A 94 -1.44 11.17 2.43
CA ALA A 94 -1.60 12.60 2.73
C ALA A 94 -2.00 13.41 1.50
N GLU A 95 -1.40 13.11 0.34
CA GLU A 95 -1.70 13.77 -0.94
C GLU A 95 -3.12 13.46 -1.44
N GLU A 96 -3.53 12.18 -1.41
CA GLU A 96 -4.82 11.75 -1.96
C GLU A 96 -6.01 11.99 -1.01
N SER A 97 -5.79 12.01 0.31
CA SER A 97 -6.86 12.14 1.31
C SER A 97 -6.81 13.39 2.18
N GLY A 98 -5.72 14.17 2.15
CA GLY A 98 -5.52 15.31 3.03
C GLY A 98 -5.22 14.95 4.49
N LEU A 99 -5.19 13.69 4.87
CA LEU A 99 -4.89 13.26 6.24
C LEU A 99 -3.43 13.46 6.58
N ALA A 100 -3.14 14.24 7.63
CA ALA A 100 -1.79 14.49 8.12
C ALA A 100 -1.46 13.74 9.44
N ASP A 101 -2.47 13.38 10.23
CA ASP A 101 -2.31 12.65 11.49
C ASP A 101 -2.33 11.14 11.25
N LEU A 102 -1.22 10.61 10.70
CA LEU A 102 -1.08 9.22 10.33
C LEU A 102 -0.07 8.52 11.23
N HIS A 103 -0.47 7.40 11.84
CA HIS A 103 0.35 6.64 12.77
C HIS A 103 0.36 5.16 12.41
N PHE A 104 1.55 4.57 12.33
CA PHE A 104 1.65 3.12 12.25
C PHE A 104 1.30 2.46 13.60
N PRO A 105 0.73 1.25 13.59
CA PRO A 105 0.49 0.49 14.83
C PRO A 105 1.79 0.27 15.60
N GLY A 106 1.77 0.52 16.92
CA GLY A 106 2.96 0.44 17.78
C GLY A 106 3.45 1.78 18.33
N GLY A 107 2.88 2.91 17.87
CA GLY A 107 3.16 4.26 18.38
C GLY A 107 4.37 4.94 17.72
N ALA A 108 4.69 6.14 18.20
CA ALA A 108 5.81 6.93 17.70
C ALA A 108 7.14 6.19 17.95
N GLY A 109 7.88 5.91 16.89
CA GLY A 109 9.15 5.18 16.95
C GLY A 109 9.02 3.65 16.79
N ALA A 110 7.81 3.09 16.67
CA ALA A 110 7.66 1.71 16.26
C ALA A 110 8.19 1.54 14.83
N GLU A 111 9.04 0.54 14.62
CA GLU A 111 9.45 0.17 13.27
C GLU A 111 8.20 -0.21 12.47
N THR A 112 8.05 0.43 11.33
CA THR A 112 6.91 0.22 10.44
C THR A 112 7.06 -1.12 9.74
N GLY A 113 6.50 -2.17 10.33
CA GLY A 113 6.51 -3.49 9.69
C GLY A 113 5.62 -3.52 8.45
N ILE A 114 6.06 -4.22 7.43
CA ILE A 114 5.25 -4.57 6.27
C ILE A 114 3.97 -5.27 6.75
N PHE A 115 2.82 -4.84 6.22
CA PHE A 115 1.54 -5.44 6.56
C PHE A 115 1.10 -6.51 5.58
N ASP A 116 1.30 -6.26 4.28
CA ASP A 116 0.92 -7.16 3.19
C ASP A 116 1.83 -6.94 1.97
N LEU A 117 1.90 -7.93 1.09
CA LEU A 117 2.68 -7.88 -0.15
C LEU A 117 1.83 -8.30 -1.34
N ASP A 118 1.89 -7.50 -2.40
CA ASP A 118 1.17 -7.79 -3.63
C ASP A 118 2.01 -7.52 -4.88
N ILE A 119 1.78 -8.29 -5.93
CA ILE A 119 2.34 -8.03 -7.25
C ILE A 119 1.20 -8.08 -8.25
N HIS A 120 0.96 -6.96 -8.92
CA HIS A 120 -0.10 -6.88 -9.92
C HIS A 120 0.38 -6.28 -11.23
N ALA A 121 -0.23 -6.72 -12.32
CA ALA A 121 0.09 -6.26 -13.66
C ALA A 121 -0.48 -4.87 -13.93
N ILE A 122 0.33 -4.04 -14.55
CA ILE A 122 -0.04 -2.74 -15.09
C ILE A 122 -0.04 -2.88 -16.61
N PRO A 123 -1.19 -2.76 -17.28
CA PRO A 123 -1.25 -2.85 -18.74
C PRO A 123 -0.56 -1.65 -19.39
N ALA A 124 0.00 -1.87 -20.58
CA ALA A 124 0.62 -0.81 -21.37
C ALA A 124 -0.31 0.38 -21.54
N GLY A 125 0.23 1.58 -21.38
CA GLY A 125 -0.54 2.82 -21.51
C GLY A 125 0.28 4.07 -21.23
N LYS A 126 -0.18 5.23 -21.68
CA LYS A 126 0.50 6.53 -21.50
C LYS A 126 1.99 6.55 -21.90
N GLY A 127 2.40 5.72 -22.87
CA GLY A 127 3.80 5.62 -23.32
C GLY A 127 4.66 4.67 -22.47
N GLU A 128 4.10 4.01 -21.48
CA GLU A 128 4.76 2.98 -20.68
C GLU A 128 4.37 1.58 -21.21
N PRO A 129 5.31 0.60 -21.29
CA PRO A 129 4.99 -0.77 -21.64
C PRO A 129 4.22 -1.45 -20.50
N ASP A 130 3.70 -2.63 -20.75
CA ASP A 130 3.19 -3.51 -19.69
C ASP A 130 4.31 -3.88 -18.72
N HIS A 131 4.00 -3.86 -17.44
CA HIS A 131 4.95 -4.14 -16.37
C HIS A 131 4.20 -4.56 -15.10
N HIS A 132 4.93 -4.80 -14.00
CA HIS A 132 4.33 -5.10 -12.71
C HIS A 132 4.67 -4.03 -11.68
N HIS A 133 3.71 -3.72 -10.83
CA HIS A 133 3.95 -3.06 -9.56
C HIS A 133 4.20 -4.11 -8.48
N PHE A 134 5.28 -3.93 -7.73
CA PHE A 134 5.66 -4.73 -6.56
C PHE A 134 5.27 -3.90 -5.34
N ASP A 135 4.02 -4.05 -4.91
CA ASP A 135 3.38 -3.17 -3.94
C ASP A 135 3.64 -3.63 -2.50
N VAL A 136 4.41 -2.83 -1.77
CA VAL A 136 4.65 -3.02 -0.33
C VAL A 136 3.54 -2.30 0.44
N ARG A 137 2.68 -3.07 1.12
CA ARG A 137 1.47 -2.57 1.73
C ARG A 137 1.61 -2.37 3.23
N TYR A 138 1.11 -1.27 3.70
CA TYR A 138 1.12 -0.86 5.10
C TYR A 138 -0.30 -0.70 5.64
N VAL A 139 -0.42 -0.62 6.96
CA VAL A 139 -1.63 -0.17 7.64
C VAL A 139 -1.27 0.96 8.57
N ALA A 140 -2.03 2.04 8.55
CA ALA A 140 -1.87 3.15 9.48
C ALA A 140 -3.21 3.56 10.08
N ARG A 141 -3.16 4.37 11.13
CA ARG A 141 -4.32 4.90 11.84
C ARG A 141 -4.36 6.40 11.75
N THR A 142 -5.57 6.94 11.79
CA THR A 142 -5.79 8.36 12.02
C THR A 142 -6.67 8.58 13.25
N ARG A 143 -6.41 9.65 13.98
CA ARG A 143 -7.28 10.16 15.06
C ARG A 143 -8.16 11.30 14.61
N THR A 144 -7.98 11.75 13.36
CA THR A 144 -8.73 12.86 12.75
C THR A 144 -9.48 12.42 11.49
N PRO A 145 -10.39 11.41 11.57
CA PRO A 145 -11.05 10.83 10.41
C PRO A 145 -11.90 11.84 9.62
N ASP A 146 -12.35 12.91 10.26
CA ASP A 146 -13.16 13.95 9.63
C ASP A 146 -12.33 14.98 8.84
N ALA A 147 -11.00 14.92 8.95
CA ALA A 147 -10.08 15.83 8.24
C ALA A 147 -9.80 15.43 6.78
N ILE A 148 -10.55 14.46 6.24
CA ILE A 148 -10.39 14.04 4.84
C ILE A 148 -10.71 15.18 3.87
N ALA A 149 -9.83 15.34 2.87
CA ALA A 149 -9.98 16.29 1.78
C ALA A 149 -9.62 15.58 0.47
N ILE A 150 -10.61 15.41 -0.40
CA ILE A 150 -10.45 14.66 -1.65
C ILE A 150 -9.57 15.41 -2.66
N ASP A 151 -8.56 14.73 -3.18
CA ASP A 151 -7.91 15.16 -4.42
C ASP A 151 -8.78 14.73 -5.63
N ARG A 152 -9.42 15.72 -6.24
CA ARG A 152 -10.29 15.53 -7.40
C ARG A 152 -9.53 15.16 -8.69
N ALA A 153 -8.21 15.26 -8.72
CA ALA A 153 -7.41 14.82 -9.86
C ALA A 153 -7.31 13.28 -9.88
N GLU A 154 -7.19 12.66 -8.70
CA GLU A 154 -6.98 11.22 -8.55
C GLU A 154 -8.26 10.46 -8.19
N SER A 155 -9.19 11.08 -7.45
CA SER A 155 -10.34 10.39 -6.86
C SER A 155 -11.67 11.04 -7.19
N ASN A 156 -12.68 10.21 -7.48
CA ASN A 156 -14.08 10.64 -7.58
C ASN A 156 -14.72 10.79 -6.20
N GLU A 157 -14.36 9.92 -5.27
CA GLU A 157 -14.96 9.83 -3.92
C GLU A 157 -13.94 9.30 -2.91
N LEU A 158 -14.05 9.73 -1.65
CA LEU A 158 -13.42 9.14 -0.47
C LEU A 158 -14.52 8.66 0.46
N ALA A 159 -14.40 7.45 1.01
CA ALA A 159 -15.38 6.91 1.92
C ALA A 159 -14.75 6.10 3.06
N TRP A 160 -15.21 6.35 4.29
CA TRP A 160 -15.02 5.46 5.41
C TRP A 160 -16.03 4.33 5.36
N VAL A 161 -15.57 3.11 5.19
CA VAL A 161 -16.44 1.94 5.04
C VAL A 161 -16.14 0.87 6.10
N SER A 162 -17.14 0.06 6.46
CA SER A 162 -16.92 -1.11 7.29
C SER A 162 -16.04 -2.14 6.55
N LEU A 163 -15.39 -3.05 7.28
CA LEU A 163 -14.58 -4.11 6.69
C LEU A 163 -15.39 -5.04 5.77
N ASP A 164 -16.67 -5.25 6.09
CA ASP A 164 -17.57 -6.03 5.21
C ASP A 164 -17.83 -5.30 3.91
N ARG A 165 -18.13 -4.00 3.99
CA ARG A 165 -18.33 -3.19 2.79
C ARG A 165 -17.05 -3.06 1.96
N ALA A 166 -15.88 -2.98 2.59
CA ALA A 166 -14.60 -2.98 1.90
C ALA A 166 -14.38 -4.28 1.10
N ALA A 167 -14.75 -5.44 1.68
CA ALA A 167 -14.67 -6.73 1.00
C ALA A 167 -15.56 -6.81 -0.26
N GLU A 168 -16.72 -6.16 -0.24
CA GLU A 168 -17.61 -6.06 -1.41
C GLU A 168 -17.07 -5.11 -2.49
N LEU A 169 -16.50 -3.97 -2.06
CA LEU A 169 -16.00 -2.93 -2.95
C LEU A 169 -14.66 -3.28 -3.61
N MET A 170 -13.84 -4.07 -2.92
CA MET A 170 -12.54 -4.56 -3.40
C MET A 170 -12.57 -6.08 -3.52
N PRO A 171 -13.27 -6.64 -4.53
CA PRO A 171 -13.33 -8.09 -4.74
C PRO A 171 -11.95 -8.60 -5.21
N GLY A 172 -11.45 -9.64 -4.57
CA GLY A 172 -10.20 -10.28 -4.92
C GLY A 172 -9.55 -10.94 -3.71
N PRO A 173 -8.81 -12.04 -3.92
CA PRO A 173 -8.20 -12.79 -2.83
C PRO A 173 -7.17 -11.96 -2.04
N GLU A 174 -6.42 -11.10 -2.72
CA GLU A 174 -5.44 -10.19 -2.12
C GLU A 174 -6.09 -9.16 -1.17
N SER A 175 -7.21 -8.55 -1.59
CA SER A 175 -7.96 -7.60 -0.76
C SER A 175 -8.62 -8.31 0.43
N HIS A 176 -9.20 -9.49 0.20
CA HIS A 176 -9.77 -10.31 1.27
C HIS A 176 -8.71 -10.76 2.28
N ARG A 177 -7.47 -11.07 1.83
CA ARG A 177 -6.35 -11.37 2.73
C ARG A 177 -6.04 -10.18 3.65
N VAL A 178 -5.94 -8.98 3.09
CA VAL A 178 -5.70 -7.74 3.86
C VAL A 178 -6.81 -7.49 4.88
N ILE A 179 -8.08 -7.57 4.47
CA ILE A 179 -9.23 -7.35 5.35
C ILE A 179 -9.25 -8.37 6.49
N ARG A 180 -8.96 -9.64 6.21
CA ARG A 180 -8.80 -10.68 7.24
C ARG A 180 -7.70 -10.32 8.23
N LYS A 181 -6.51 -9.93 7.76
CA LYS A 181 -5.39 -9.51 8.62
C LYS A 181 -5.75 -8.31 9.51
N ILE A 182 -6.51 -7.34 8.98
CA ILE A 182 -6.98 -6.19 9.76
C ILE A 182 -7.93 -6.67 10.87
N ARG A 183 -8.88 -7.56 10.58
CA ARG A 183 -9.79 -8.14 11.60
C ARG A 183 -9.05 -8.89 12.70
N GLU A 184 -8.06 -9.70 12.35
CA GLU A 184 -7.29 -10.52 13.28
C GLU A 184 -6.41 -9.67 14.21
N ARG A 185 -5.96 -8.51 13.76
CA ARG A 185 -5.12 -7.59 14.55
C ARG A 185 -5.92 -6.52 15.31
N SER A 186 -7.25 -6.50 15.18
CA SER A 186 -8.13 -5.61 15.96
C SER A 186 -8.15 -6.01 17.46
N PRO A 187 -8.18 -5.03 18.42
CA PRO A 187 -8.39 -3.61 18.20
C PRO A 187 -7.10 -2.89 17.83
N PHE A 188 -7.15 -2.21 16.71
CA PHE A 188 -6.08 -1.30 16.33
C PHE A 188 -6.06 -0.08 17.25
#